data_23eeeab4deb4bdcbb2a3e0fab3efa3ab
#
_entry.id   23eeeab4deb4bdcbb2a3e0fab3efa3ab
#
_cell.length_a   1.000
_cell.length_b   1.000
_cell.length_c   1.000
_cell.angle_alpha   90.00
_cell.angle_beta   90.00
_cell.angle_gamma   90.00
#
_symmetry.space_group_name_H-M   'P 1'
#
loop_
_entity.id
_entity.type
_entity.pdbx_description
1 polymer ?
#
loop_
_entity_poly.entity_id
_entity_poly.type
_entity_poly.pdbx_seq_one_letter_code
_entity_poly.pdbx_strand_id
1 'polypeptide(L)'
;MSTSMVKGNPLKLMMQFALPLLLGNLLQQTYNIIDAAIVGQILGAKALASVGATSSVQFLVLGFCIGICAGFGVPVAKYFGAEKKDTMRNYIFNGAVLTAGAAVVLTSACVILCNQILHILSVPEDIYVNAYRYILIIFLGIPFSLLYNYLSSILRSVGDSRTPFIFLAFAAVLNIFLDLFCIVVLKWGCAGAAIATITAQAISGICCLIVISRKMELMWLGKDDRHMRKEAAQELLLMGIPTGFPTLDKKLSGLQGSQLIVVAGRP
;
A
#
# COMPACT_ATOMS: atom_id res chain seq x y z
N MET A 1 0.74 7.07 20.27
CA MET A 1 -0.43 7.27 21.14
C MET A 1 -1.66 7.01 20.30
N SER A 2 -2.34 5.88 20.52
CA SER A 2 -3.62 5.57 19.87
C SER A 2 -4.68 6.52 20.43
N THR A 3 -5.21 7.38 19.60
CA THR A 3 -6.30 8.27 19.98
C THR A 3 -7.58 7.44 19.98
N SER A 4 -8.16 7.19 21.16
CA SER A 4 -9.46 6.52 21.25
C SER A 4 -10.50 7.33 20.47
N MET A 5 -10.99 6.79 19.36
CA MET A 5 -12.04 7.41 18.55
C MET A 5 -13.45 7.22 19.16
N VAL A 6 -13.54 6.54 20.29
CA VAL A 6 -14.81 6.19 20.94
C VAL A 6 -15.34 7.31 21.85
N LYS A 7 -14.49 8.23 22.30
CA LYS A 7 -14.88 9.33 23.21
C LYS A 7 -14.45 10.68 22.65
N GLY A 8 -15.39 11.63 22.53
CA GLY A 8 -15.12 13.01 22.11
C GLY A 8 -16.10 13.53 21.06
N ASN A 9 -15.83 14.73 20.54
CA ASN A 9 -16.63 15.30 19.45
C ASN A 9 -16.33 14.55 18.14
N PRO A 10 -17.31 13.86 17.53
CA PRO A 10 -17.10 13.02 16.34
C PRO A 10 -16.48 13.80 15.17
N LEU A 11 -16.95 15.03 14.92
CA LEU A 11 -16.45 15.84 13.79
C LEU A 11 -14.96 16.18 13.96
N LYS A 12 -14.54 16.56 15.18
CA LYS A 12 -13.13 16.89 15.46
C LYS A 12 -12.23 15.66 15.30
N LEU A 13 -12.68 14.49 15.79
CA LEU A 13 -11.96 13.23 15.65
C LEU A 13 -11.83 12.81 14.21
N MET A 14 -12.92 12.91 13.44
CA MET A 14 -12.92 12.63 11.99
C MET A 14 -11.94 13.52 11.24
N MET A 15 -11.95 14.82 11.49
CA MET A 15 -11.03 15.77 10.86
C MET A 15 -9.57 15.50 11.23
N GLN A 16 -9.28 15.20 12.49
CA GLN A 16 -7.93 14.85 12.93
C GLN A 16 -7.39 13.58 12.29
N PHE A 17 -8.26 12.62 11.98
CA PHE A 17 -7.90 11.38 11.30
C PHE A 17 -7.82 11.56 9.77
N ALA A 18 -8.78 12.28 9.19
CA ALA A 18 -8.86 12.48 7.75
C ALA A 18 -7.75 13.38 7.20
N LEU A 19 -7.33 14.40 7.95
CA LEU A 19 -6.33 15.37 7.49
C LEU A 19 -4.98 14.71 7.15
N PRO A 20 -4.37 13.85 8.00
CA PRO A 20 -3.14 13.15 7.62
C PRO A 20 -3.31 12.22 6.41
N LEU A 21 -4.49 11.61 6.24
CA LEU A 21 -4.78 10.76 5.07
C LEU A 21 -4.84 11.58 3.78
N LEU A 22 -5.54 12.70 3.80
CA LEU A 22 -5.62 13.62 2.66
C LEU A 22 -4.24 14.17 2.29
N LEU A 23 -3.49 14.64 3.29
CA LEU A 23 -2.13 15.13 3.09
C LEU A 23 -1.21 14.01 2.57
N GLY A 24 -1.38 12.77 3.04
CA GLY A 24 -0.66 11.62 2.54
C GLY A 24 -0.93 11.34 1.07
N ASN A 25 -2.20 11.36 0.65
CA ASN A 25 -2.59 11.17 -0.75
C ASN A 25 -2.05 12.30 -1.65
N LEU A 26 -2.15 13.55 -1.20
CA LEU A 26 -1.59 14.70 -1.93
C LEU A 26 -0.07 14.58 -2.07
N LEU A 27 0.61 14.23 -0.98
CA LEU A 27 2.05 14.02 -1.00
C LEU A 27 2.44 12.91 -1.96
N GLN A 28 1.70 11.80 -1.98
CA GLN A 28 1.91 10.68 -2.90
C GLN A 28 1.76 11.11 -4.36
N GLN A 29 0.75 11.90 -4.70
CA GLN A 29 0.58 12.43 -6.04
C GLN A 29 1.68 13.42 -6.41
N THR A 30 2.09 14.25 -5.44
CA THR A 30 3.18 15.22 -5.65
C THR A 30 4.50 14.52 -5.96
N TYR A 31 4.88 13.50 -5.20
CA TYR A 31 6.12 12.79 -5.49
C TYR A 31 6.06 12.01 -6.81
N ASN A 32 4.91 11.44 -7.20
CA ASN A 32 4.75 10.80 -8.50
C ASN A 32 4.99 11.79 -9.67
N ILE A 33 4.52 13.04 -9.52
CA ILE A 33 4.76 14.10 -10.49
C ILE A 33 6.24 14.48 -10.52
N ILE A 34 6.89 14.59 -9.37
CA ILE A 34 8.33 14.91 -9.26
C ILE A 34 9.17 13.81 -9.90
N ASP A 35 8.87 12.53 -9.61
CA ASP A 35 9.55 11.38 -10.22
C ASP A 35 9.43 11.40 -11.75
N ALA A 36 8.22 11.59 -12.28
CA ALA A 36 8.00 11.74 -13.71
C ALA A 36 8.76 12.94 -14.31
N ALA A 37 8.83 14.07 -13.59
CA ALA A 37 9.57 15.25 -14.01
C ALA A 37 11.09 14.99 -14.04
N ILE A 38 11.64 14.32 -13.04
CA ILE A 38 13.07 13.92 -12.98
C ILE A 38 13.40 13.02 -14.17
N VAL A 39 12.59 11.98 -14.41
CA VAL A 39 12.76 11.07 -15.54
C VAL A 39 12.69 11.83 -16.86
N GLY A 40 11.69 12.69 -17.04
CA GLY A 40 11.49 13.43 -18.28
C GLY A 40 12.60 14.46 -18.57
N GLN A 41 13.05 15.20 -17.57
CA GLN A 41 14.06 16.24 -17.72
C GLN A 41 15.47 15.68 -17.89
N ILE A 42 15.82 14.60 -17.19
CA ILE A 42 17.19 14.05 -17.18
C ILE A 42 17.36 13.01 -18.28
N LEU A 43 16.38 12.11 -18.47
CA LEU A 43 16.47 11.00 -19.44
C LEU A 43 15.79 11.30 -20.77
N GLY A 44 14.99 12.36 -20.84
CA GLY A 44 14.31 12.82 -22.05
C GLY A 44 12.97 12.18 -22.31
N ALA A 45 12.33 12.61 -23.41
CA ALA A 45 10.93 12.28 -23.75
C ALA A 45 10.69 10.77 -23.93
N LYS A 46 11.65 10.02 -24.50
CA LYS A 46 11.50 8.58 -24.69
C LYS A 46 11.43 7.81 -23.37
N ALA A 47 12.21 8.23 -22.38
CA ALA A 47 12.18 7.63 -21.05
C ALA A 47 10.87 7.94 -20.33
N LEU A 48 10.39 9.18 -20.41
CA LEU A 48 9.09 9.59 -19.89
C LEU A 48 7.95 8.80 -20.54
N ALA A 49 7.99 8.63 -21.87
CA ALA A 49 7.02 7.84 -22.62
C ALA A 49 7.03 6.35 -22.16
N SER A 50 8.22 5.78 -21.88
CA SER A 50 8.35 4.41 -21.36
C SER A 50 7.66 4.24 -20.01
N VAL A 51 7.86 5.16 -19.07
CA VAL A 51 7.21 5.17 -17.75
C VAL A 51 5.71 5.42 -17.90
N GLY A 52 5.33 6.39 -18.73
CA GLY A 52 3.93 6.73 -19.00
C GLY A 52 3.13 5.58 -19.61
N ALA A 53 3.71 4.83 -20.55
CA ALA A 53 3.06 3.68 -21.18
C ALA A 53 2.72 2.56 -20.18
N THR A 54 3.49 2.42 -19.09
CA THR A 54 3.27 1.41 -18.04
C THR A 54 2.41 1.89 -16.89
N SER A 55 2.15 3.20 -16.79
CA SER A 55 1.50 3.82 -15.63
C SER A 55 0.10 3.28 -15.36
N SER A 56 -0.68 2.95 -16.39
CA SER A 56 -2.05 2.42 -16.24
C SER A 56 -2.05 1.06 -15.56
N VAL A 57 -1.15 0.15 -15.94
CA VAL A 57 -1.03 -1.17 -15.31
C VAL A 57 -0.43 -1.05 -13.91
N GLN A 58 0.56 -0.19 -13.73
CA GLN A 58 1.11 0.10 -12.41
C GLN A 58 0.02 0.60 -11.46
N PHE A 59 -0.82 1.55 -11.91
CA PHE A 59 -1.94 2.06 -11.12
C PHE A 59 -2.95 0.96 -10.77
N LEU A 60 -3.28 0.09 -11.73
CA LEU A 60 -4.20 -1.03 -11.51
C LEU A 60 -3.65 -2.01 -10.46
N VAL A 61 -2.41 -2.47 -10.64
CA VAL A 61 -1.78 -3.48 -9.77
C VAL A 61 -1.55 -2.91 -8.36
N LEU A 62 -0.97 -1.72 -8.25
CA LEU A 62 -0.72 -1.10 -6.95
C LEU A 62 -2.03 -0.67 -6.27
N GLY A 63 -3.02 -0.19 -7.03
CA GLY A 63 -4.36 0.11 -6.53
C GLY A 63 -5.05 -1.12 -5.95
N PHE A 64 -4.91 -2.28 -6.61
CA PHE A 64 -5.41 -3.56 -6.09
C PHE A 64 -4.70 -3.96 -4.80
N CYS A 65 -3.37 -3.81 -4.73
CA CYS A 65 -2.60 -4.05 -3.50
C CYS A 65 -3.05 -3.17 -2.34
N ILE A 66 -3.28 -1.87 -2.61
CA ILE A 66 -3.78 -0.91 -1.60
C ILE A 66 -5.17 -1.32 -1.13
N GLY A 67 -6.05 -1.72 -2.07
CA GLY A 67 -7.42 -2.17 -1.77
C GLY A 67 -7.45 -3.39 -0.85
N ILE A 68 -6.66 -4.43 -1.16
CA ILE A 68 -6.52 -5.63 -0.31
C ILE A 68 -6.10 -5.24 1.12
N CYS A 69 -5.03 -4.45 1.24
CA CYS A 69 -4.52 -4.04 2.54
C CYS A 69 -5.52 -3.19 3.33
N ALA A 70 -6.25 -2.30 2.66
CA ALA A 70 -7.28 -1.49 3.28
C ALA A 70 -8.45 -2.35 3.79
N GLY A 71 -8.89 -3.33 3.00
CA GLY A 71 -9.93 -4.29 3.38
C GLY A 71 -9.54 -5.12 4.59
N PHE A 72 -8.29 -5.57 4.66
CA PHE A 72 -7.78 -6.33 5.82
C PHE A 72 -7.72 -5.49 7.11
N GLY A 73 -7.65 -4.17 7.00
CA GLY A 73 -7.74 -3.27 8.15
C GLY A 73 -9.12 -3.17 8.78
N VAL A 74 -10.20 -3.48 8.04
CA VAL A 74 -11.59 -3.31 8.52
C VAL A 74 -11.91 -4.20 9.72
N PRO A 75 -11.69 -5.53 9.70
CA PRO A 75 -11.92 -6.37 10.87
C PRO A 75 -11.04 -5.98 12.05
N VAL A 76 -9.79 -5.58 11.80
CA VAL A 76 -8.88 -5.11 12.85
C VAL A 76 -9.46 -3.89 13.56
N ALA A 77 -9.97 -2.89 12.81
CA ALA A 77 -10.61 -1.72 13.38
C ALA A 77 -11.87 -2.07 14.19
N LYS A 78 -12.69 -3.00 13.67
CA LYS A 78 -13.91 -3.52 14.33
C LYS A 78 -13.59 -4.13 15.70
N TYR A 79 -12.61 -5.04 15.75
CA TYR A 79 -12.24 -5.71 17.01
C TYR A 79 -11.44 -4.82 17.95
N PHE A 80 -10.68 -3.86 17.41
CA PHE A 80 -10.07 -2.79 18.21
C PHE A 80 -11.13 -1.94 18.92
N GLY A 81 -12.16 -1.48 18.19
CA GLY A 81 -13.28 -0.71 18.75
C GLY A 81 -14.13 -1.49 19.77
N ALA A 82 -14.22 -2.82 19.60
CA ALA A 82 -14.90 -3.72 20.54
C ALA A 82 -14.04 -4.15 21.74
N GLU A 83 -12.81 -3.63 21.87
CA GLU A 83 -11.82 -3.97 22.91
C GLU A 83 -11.42 -5.45 22.98
N LYS A 84 -11.69 -6.23 21.92
CA LYS A 84 -11.35 -7.66 21.81
C LYS A 84 -9.92 -7.85 21.27
N LYS A 85 -8.94 -7.63 22.14
CA LYS A 85 -7.51 -7.59 21.76
C LYS A 85 -6.99 -8.90 21.16
N ASP A 86 -7.34 -10.04 21.74
CA ASP A 86 -6.85 -11.35 21.27
C ASP A 86 -7.41 -11.67 19.88
N THR A 87 -8.70 -11.42 19.66
CA THR A 87 -9.32 -11.56 18.33
C THR A 87 -8.65 -10.62 17.33
N MET A 88 -8.46 -9.36 17.68
CA MET A 88 -7.78 -8.38 16.83
C MET A 88 -6.39 -8.84 16.41
N ARG A 89 -5.57 -9.34 17.38
CA ARG A 89 -4.22 -9.87 17.11
C ARG A 89 -4.26 -11.05 16.15
N ASN A 90 -5.20 -11.97 16.34
CA ASN A 90 -5.38 -13.10 15.43
C ASN A 90 -5.72 -12.63 14.01
N TYR A 91 -6.58 -11.59 13.83
CA TYR A 91 -6.85 -11.00 12.51
C TYR A 91 -5.63 -10.31 11.91
N ILE A 92 -4.80 -9.64 12.72
CA ILE A 92 -3.52 -9.08 12.26
C ILE A 92 -2.59 -10.20 11.76
N PHE A 93 -2.49 -11.33 12.48
CA PHE A 93 -1.68 -12.46 12.04
C PHE A 93 -2.19 -13.06 10.71
N ASN A 94 -3.49 -13.38 10.65
CA ASN A 94 -4.10 -13.95 9.44
C ASN A 94 -3.96 -13.00 8.23
N GLY A 95 -4.18 -11.70 8.44
CA GLY A 95 -3.99 -10.68 7.42
C GLY A 95 -2.54 -10.58 6.93
N ALA A 96 -1.56 -10.70 7.82
CA ALA A 96 -0.15 -10.74 7.45
C ALA A 96 0.18 -11.95 6.56
N VAL A 97 -0.30 -13.14 6.93
CA VAL A 97 -0.11 -14.37 6.13
C VAL A 97 -0.78 -14.26 4.76
N LEU A 98 -2.02 -13.76 4.71
CA LEU A 98 -2.73 -13.56 3.44
C LEU A 98 -2.05 -12.49 2.56
N THR A 99 -1.54 -11.41 3.16
CA THR A 99 -0.78 -10.39 2.44
C THR A 99 0.52 -10.95 1.89
N ALA A 100 1.23 -11.79 2.64
CA ALA A 100 2.42 -12.48 2.13
C ALA A 100 2.09 -13.44 1.00
N GLY A 101 1.00 -14.20 1.10
CA GLY A 101 0.51 -15.05 0.02
C GLY A 101 0.15 -14.24 -1.24
N ALA A 102 -0.58 -13.14 -1.06
CA ALA A 102 -0.92 -12.22 -2.15
C ALA A 102 0.33 -11.61 -2.81
N ALA A 103 1.35 -11.27 -2.01
CA ALA A 103 2.63 -10.77 -2.52
C ALA A 103 3.29 -11.78 -3.48
N VAL A 104 3.37 -13.05 -3.07
CA VAL A 104 3.96 -14.10 -3.90
C VAL A 104 3.14 -14.30 -5.19
N VAL A 105 1.82 -14.43 -5.07
CA VAL A 105 0.93 -14.69 -6.22
C VAL A 105 0.96 -13.53 -7.20
N LEU A 106 0.77 -12.29 -6.73
CA LEU A 106 0.74 -11.11 -7.60
C LEU A 106 2.09 -10.85 -8.25
N THR A 107 3.19 -10.94 -7.49
CA THR A 107 4.53 -10.76 -8.06
C THR A 107 4.80 -11.80 -9.14
N SER A 108 4.55 -13.08 -8.86
CA SER A 108 4.78 -14.16 -9.83
C SER A 108 3.92 -13.98 -11.07
N ALA A 109 2.64 -13.69 -10.92
CA ALA A 109 1.72 -13.45 -12.03
C ALA A 109 2.17 -12.25 -12.88
N CYS A 110 2.46 -11.11 -12.25
CA CYS A 110 2.88 -9.89 -12.94
C CYS A 110 4.23 -10.06 -13.66
N VAL A 111 5.19 -10.75 -13.04
CA VAL A 111 6.50 -11.03 -13.66
C VAL A 111 6.38 -11.96 -14.85
N ILE A 112 5.62 -13.07 -14.71
CA ILE A 112 5.41 -14.05 -15.80
C ILE A 112 4.65 -13.40 -16.97
N LEU A 113 3.62 -12.59 -16.66
CA LEU A 113 2.78 -11.95 -17.67
C LEU A 113 3.31 -10.60 -18.15
N CYS A 114 4.46 -10.15 -17.67
CA CYS A 114 5.01 -8.82 -17.95
C CYS A 114 5.08 -8.52 -19.46
N ASN A 115 5.56 -9.47 -20.23
CA ASN A 115 5.69 -9.35 -21.68
C ASN A 115 4.32 -9.25 -22.38
N GLN A 116 3.37 -10.11 -21.99
CA GLN A 116 2.02 -10.11 -22.54
C GLN A 116 1.29 -8.80 -22.21
N ILE A 117 1.47 -8.30 -21.00
CA ILE A 117 0.89 -7.02 -20.56
C ILE A 117 1.37 -5.86 -21.45
N LEU A 118 2.68 -5.78 -21.74
CA LEU A 118 3.23 -4.73 -22.59
C LEU A 118 2.76 -4.85 -24.04
N HIS A 119 2.59 -6.07 -24.57
CA HIS A 119 1.99 -6.30 -25.88
C HIS A 119 0.53 -5.86 -25.94
N ILE A 120 -0.27 -6.18 -24.93
CA ILE A 120 -1.68 -5.72 -24.83
C ILE A 120 -1.76 -4.20 -24.79
N LEU A 121 -0.82 -3.53 -24.10
CA LEU A 121 -0.72 -2.07 -24.06
C LEU A 121 -0.22 -1.46 -25.38
N SER A 122 0.16 -2.27 -26.36
CA SER A 122 0.70 -1.82 -27.65
C SER A 122 1.86 -0.84 -27.47
N VAL A 123 2.78 -1.15 -26.54
CA VAL A 123 3.94 -0.30 -26.26
C VAL A 123 4.85 -0.28 -27.51
N PRO A 124 5.20 0.94 -28.04
CA PRO A 124 6.06 1.04 -29.22
C PRO A 124 7.44 0.41 -29.03
N GLU A 125 8.00 -0.18 -30.10
CA GLU A 125 9.26 -0.91 -30.05
C GLU A 125 10.45 -0.05 -29.60
N ASP A 126 10.45 1.23 -29.95
CA ASP A 126 11.54 2.17 -29.61
C ASP A 126 11.65 2.50 -28.12
N ILE A 127 10.59 2.27 -27.35
CA ILE A 127 10.56 2.47 -25.89
C ILE A 127 10.38 1.16 -25.11
N TYR A 128 10.14 0.04 -25.79
CA TYR A 128 9.75 -1.23 -25.19
C TYR A 128 10.76 -1.74 -24.15
N VAL A 129 12.04 -1.72 -24.46
CA VAL A 129 13.09 -2.23 -23.57
C VAL A 129 13.14 -1.45 -22.24
N ASN A 130 12.99 -0.14 -22.31
CA ASN A 130 12.97 0.72 -21.12
C ASN A 130 11.69 0.52 -20.31
N ALA A 131 10.53 0.43 -20.97
CA ALA A 131 9.25 0.15 -20.34
C ALA A 131 9.26 -1.23 -19.64
N TYR A 132 9.78 -2.25 -20.32
CA TYR A 132 9.89 -3.60 -19.76
C TYR A 132 10.77 -3.62 -18.50
N ARG A 133 11.98 -3.04 -18.56
CA ARG A 133 12.88 -2.98 -17.41
C ARG A 133 12.25 -2.23 -16.24
N TYR A 134 11.62 -1.10 -16.52
CA TYR A 134 10.97 -0.29 -15.50
C TYR A 134 9.84 -1.06 -14.79
N ILE A 135 8.87 -1.57 -15.56
CA ILE A 135 7.69 -2.21 -14.98
C ILE A 135 8.04 -3.55 -14.31
N LEU A 136 8.99 -4.31 -14.86
CA LEU A 136 9.47 -5.56 -14.25
C LEU A 136 10.04 -5.31 -12.85
N ILE A 137 10.84 -4.26 -12.69
CA ILE A 137 11.39 -3.88 -11.39
C ILE A 137 10.26 -3.47 -10.43
N ILE A 138 9.29 -2.66 -10.90
CA ILE A 138 8.11 -2.30 -10.09
C ILE A 138 7.34 -3.55 -9.64
N PHE A 139 7.15 -4.54 -10.52
CA PHE A 139 6.47 -5.80 -10.16
C PHE A 139 7.26 -6.62 -9.13
N LEU A 140 8.59 -6.65 -9.22
CA LEU A 140 9.44 -7.24 -8.19
C LEU A 140 9.35 -6.48 -6.85
N GLY A 141 8.95 -5.22 -6.88
CA GLY A 141 8.72 -4.37 -5.71
C GLY A 141 7.36 -4.56 -5.02
N ILE A 142 6.42 -5.32 -5.62
CA ILE A 142 5.08 -5.56 -5.04
C ILE A 142 5.13 -6.03 -3.58
N PRO A 143 6.02 -6.95 -3.17
CA PRO A 143 6.10 -7.38 -1.77
C PRO A 143 6.38 -6.24 -0.80
N PHE A 144 7.25 -5.30 -1.16
CA PHE A 144 7.57 -4.14 -0.32
C PHE A 144 6.42 -3.14 -0.27
N SER A 145 5.74 -2.95 -1.40
CA SER A 145 4.53 -2.12 -1.47
C SER A 145 3.41 -2.69 -0.59
N LEU A 146 3.17 -4.00 -0.66
CA LEU A 146 2.20 -4.69 0.18
C LEU A 146 2.57 -4.62 1.67
N LEU A 147 3.85 -4.82 2.00
CA LEU A 147 4.33 -4.69 3.38
C LEU A 147 4.01 -3.31 3.95
N TYR A 148 4.41 -2.24 3.24
CA TYR A 148 4.14 -0.87 3.69
C TYR A 148 2.62 -0.61 3.80
N ASN A 149 1.84 -0.94 2.77
CA ASN A 149 0.40 -0.66 2.75
C ASN A 149 -0.35 -1.45 3.83
N TYR A 150 0.02 -2.72 4.06
CA TYR A 150 -0.56 -3.54 5.11
C TYR A 150 -0.29 -2.95 6.50
N LEU A 151 0.98 -2.68 6.83
CA LEU A 151 1.34 -2.11 8.14
C LEU A 151 0.72 -0.73 8.35
N SER A 152 0.67 0.10 7.30
CA SER A 152 -0.03 1.38 7.34
C SER A 152 -1.53 1.23 7.58
N SER A 153 -2.17 0.21 6.98
CA SER A 153 -3.58 -0.09 7.19
C SER A 153 -3.84 -0.53 8.64
N ILE A 154 -3.00 -1.39 9.20
CA ILE A 154 -3.10 -1.80 10.60
C ILE A 154 -2.94 -0.61 11.56
N LEU A 155 -1.96 0.27 11.34
CA LEU A 155 -1.78 1.47 12.14
C LEU A 155 -3.02 2.38 12.10
N ARG A 156 -3.57 2.58 10.90
CA ARG A 156 -4.82 3.35 10.73
C ARG A 156 -6.01 2.69 11.44
N SER A 157 -6.08 1.37 11.44
CA SER A 157 -7.15 0.61 12.09
C SER A 157 -7.20 0.79 13.60
N VAL A 158 -6.07 1.10 14.23
CA VAL A 158 -5.99 1.42 15.67
C VAL A 158 -5.98 2.94 15.96
N GLY A 159 -6.35 3.75 14.97
CA GLY A 159 -6.48 5.20 15.12
C GLY A 159 -5.19 6.00 14.93
N ASP A 160 -4.09 5.38 14.53
CA ASP A 160 -2.83 6.08 14.24
C ASP A 160 -2.67 6.33 12.73
N SER A 161 -3.15 7.47 12.27
CA SER A 161 -2.95 7.95 10.91
C SER A 161 -1.68 8.79 10.73
N ARG A 162 -1.07 9.24 11.82
CA ARG A 162 0.12 10.12 11.79
C ARG A 162 1.40 9.36 11.47
N THR A 163 1.58 8.21 12.10
CA THR A 163 2.79 7.39 11.88
C THR A 163 2.94 6.96 10.41
N PRO A 164 1.92 6.40 9.73
CA PRO A 164 2.01 6.11 8.29
C PRO A 164 2.29 7.34 7.44
N PHE A 165 1.68 8.49 7.76
CA PHE A 165 1.93 9.73 7.04
C PHE A 165 3.39 10.20 7.14
N ILE A 166 3.98 10.15 8.34
CA ILE A 166 5.39 10.54 8.55
C ILE A 166 6.32 9.63 7.72
N PHE A 167 6.08 8.32 7.71
CA PHE A 167 6.89 7.41 6.92
C PHE A 167 6.68 7.56 5.41
N LEU A 168 5.46 7.91 4.98
CA LEU A 168 5.21 8.26 3.59
C LEU A 168 5.97 9.52 3.18
N ALA A 169 5.95 10.56 4.02
CA ALA A 169 6.70 11.79 3.78
C ALA A 169 8.22 11.52 3.72
N PHE A 170 8.72 10.72 4.64
CA PHE A 170 10.12 10.29 4.62
C PHE A 170 10.46 9.50 3.34
N ALA A 171 9.59 8.55 2.95
CA ALA A 171 9.77 7.79 1.71
C ALA A 171 9.78 8.68 0.48
N ALA A 172 8.89 9.67 0.40
CA ALA A 172 8.83 10.59 -0.73
C ALA A 172 10.12 11.41 -0.88
N VAL A 173 10.63 11.94 0.23
CA VAL A 173 11.92 12.67 0.22
C VAL A 173 13.07 11.73 -0.15
N LEU A 174 13.13 10.55 0.46
CA LEU A 174 14.15 9.55 0.16
C LEU A 174 14.11 9.10 -1.29
N ASN A 175 12.91 8.89 -1.85
CA ASN A 175 12.73 8.52 -3.26
C ASN A 175 13.34 9.58 -4.19
N ILE A 176 13.05 10.87 -4.00
CA ILE A 176 13.62 11.95 -4.81
C ILE A 176 15.17 11.92 -4.78
N PHE A 177 15.78 11.75 -3.61
CA PHE A 177 17.23 11.63 -3.50
C PHE A 177 17.76 10.38 -4.22
N LEU A 178 17.11 9.24 -4.06
CA LEU A 178 17.49 8.00 -4.71
C LEU A 178 17.30 8.06 -6.22
N ASP A 179 16.26 8.73 -6.73
CA ASP A 179 16.05 8.95 -8.17
C ASP A 179 17.21 9.72 -8.76
N LEU A 180 17.55 10.86 -8.17
CA LEU A 180 18.71 11.66 -8.61
C LEU A 180 20.01 10.85 -8.53
N PHE A 181 20.23 10.11 -7.47
CA PHE A 181 21.41 9.28 -7.31
C PHE A 181 21.47 8.15 -8.35
N CYS A 182 20.39 7.38 -8.52
CA CYS A 182 20.36 6.25 -9.46
C CYS A 182 20.39 6.70 -10.93
N ILE A 183 19.74 7.83 -11.25
CA ILE A 183 19.64 8.33 -12.62
C ILE A 183 20.90 9.12 -13.01
N VAL A 184 21.36 10.06 -12.16
CA VAL A 184 22.44 11.00 -12.50
C VAL A 184 23.82 10.38 -12.21
N VAL A 185 24.00 9.80 -11.01
CA VAL A 185 25.31 9.28 -10.57
C VAL A 185 25.55 7.88 -11.12
N LEU A 186 24.59 6.96 -10.93
CA LEU A 186 24.74 5.57 -11.36
C LEU A 186 24.39 5.36 -12.86
N LYS A 187 23.67 6.31 -13.47
CA LYS A 187 23.25 6.27 -14.90
C LYS A 187 22.45 5.03 -15.27
N TRP A 188 21.59 4.55 -14.35
CA TRP A 188 20.76 3.36 -14.55
C TRP A 188 19.49 3.62 -15.36
N GLY A 189 19.28 4.86 -15.81
CA GLY A 189 18.13 5.25 -16.65
C GLY A 189 16.79 4.99 -15.95
N CYS A 190 15.77 4.55 -16.72
CA CYS A 190 14.43 4.26 -16.19
C CYS A 190 14.43 3.17 -15.10
N ALA A 191 15.33 2.18 -15.20
CA ALA A 191 15.48 1.16 -14.16
C ALA A 191 15.90 1.76 -12.82
N GLY A 192 16.71 2.84 -12.84
CA GLY A 192 17.11 3.57 -11.65
C GLY A 192 15.94 4.18 -10.90
N ALA A 193 15.00 4.81 -11.60
CA ALA A 193 13.77 5.35 -11.01
C ALA A 193 12.93 4.25 -10.34
N ALA A 194 12.74 3.11 -11.02
CA ALA A 194 12.00 1.98 -10.44
C ALA A 194 12.68 1.44 -9.17
N ILE A 195 14.01 1.29 -9.18
CA ILE A 195 14.78 0.83 -8.01
C ILE A 195 14.68 1.82 -6.85
N ALA A 196 14.77 3.12 -7.12
CA ALA A 196 14.62 4.16 -6.11
C ALA A 196 13.24 4.09 -5.43
N THR A 197 12.17 3.96 -6.23
CA THR A 197 10.80 3.83 -5.73
C THR A 197 10.64 2.61 -4.82
N ILE A 198 11.11 1.43 -5.24
CA ILE A 198 11.01 0.20 -4.45
C ILE A 198 11.82 0.32 -3.17
N THR A 199 13.03 0.85 -3.26
CA THR A 199 13.93 1.00 -2.10
C THR A 199 13.32 1.94 -1.06
N ALA A 200 12.75 3.07 -1.48
CA ALA A 200 12.06 3.99 -0.59
C ALA A 200 10.86 3.33 0.11
N GLN A 201 10.07 2.54 -0.63
CA GLN A 201 8.94 1.79 -0.06
C GLN A 201 9.39 0.69 0.90
N ALA A 202 10.46 -0.05 0.56
CA ALA A 202 11.02 -1.09 1.43
C ALA A 202 11.50 -0.50 2.76
N ILE A 203 12.26 0.59 2.72
CA ILE A 203 12.73 1.28 3.92
C ILE A 203 11.56 1.76 4.78
N SER A 204 10.54 2.37 4.17
CA SER A 204 9.34 2.81 4.90
C SER A 204 8.56 1.67 5.51
N GLY A 205 8.40 0.55 4.79
CA GLY A 205 7.77 -0.66 5.32
C GLY A 205 8.52 -1.22 6.52
N ILE A 206 9.85 -1.31 6.44
CA ILE A 206 10.70 -1.76 7.54
C ILE A 206 10.61 -0.81 8.74
N CYS A 207 10.62 0.51 8.50
CA CYS A 207 10.45 1.50 9.57
C CYS A 207 9.09 1.38 10.26
N CYS A 208 8.00 1.18 9.50
CA CYS A 208 6.68 0.89 10.07
C CYS A 208 6.71 -0.37 10.94
N LEU A 209 7.33 -1.44 10.46
CA LEU A 209 7.45 -2.71 11.20
C LEU A 209 8.21 -2.52 12.52
N ILE A 210 9.32 -1.78 12.51
CA ILE A 210 10.11 -1.47 13.71
C ILE A 210 9.28 -0.67 14.71
N VAL A 211 8.50 0.31 14.26
CA VAL A 211 7.65 1.11 15.17
C VAL A 211 6.56 0.24 15.79
N ILE A 212 5.89 -0.58 15.00
CA ILE A 212 4.87 -1.51 15.50
C ILE A 212 5.49 -2.46 16.54
N SER A 213 6.63 -3.07 16.21
CA SER A 213 7.28 -4.04 17.09
C SER A 213 7.83 -3.46 18.40
N ARG A 214 8.20 -2.16 18.39
CA ARG A 214 8.83 -1.53 19.57
C ARG A 214 7.87 -0.69 20.41
N LYS A 215 6.87 -0.05 19.78
CA LYS A 215 6.03 0.95 20.46
C LYS A 215 4.59 0.53 20.68
N MET A 216 4.15 -0.56 20.05
CA MET A 216 2.75 -0.98 20.10
C MET A 216 2.59 -2.39 20.68
N GLU A 217 2.77 -2.51 22.01
CA GLU A 217 2.54 -3.76 22.75
C GLU A 217 1.16 -4.37 22.46
N LEU A 218 0.18 -3.53 22.18
CA LEU A 218 -1.17 -3.94 21.81
C LEU A 218 -1.21 -4.85 20.58
N MET A 219 -0.25 -4.67 19.65
CA MET A 219 -0.15 -5.42 18.40
C MET A 219 0.85 -6.58 18.47
N TRP A 220 1.46 -6.83 19.62
CA TRP A 220 2.39 -7.94 19.76
C TRP A 220 1.63 -9.26 19.69
N LEU A 221 2.08 -10.09 18.74
CA LEU A 221 1.52 -11.40 18.50
C LEU A 221 2.09 -12.41 19.50
N GLY A 222 1.27 -12.86 20.44
CA GLY A 222 1.59 -13.98 21.32
C GLY A 222 1.65 -15.31 20.54
N LYS A 223 2.10 -16.39 21.21
CA LYS A 223 2.10 -17.72 20.58
C LYS A 223 0.68 -18.19 20.26
N ASP A 224 -0.28 -17.83 21.11
CA ASP A 224 -1.69 -18.23 20.98
C ASP A 224 -2.42 -17.44 19.87
N ASP A 225 -1.89 -16.28 19.45
CA ASP A 225 -2.44 -15.48 18.36
C ASP A 225 -2.03 -15.99 16.97
N ARG A 226 -0.94 -16.80 16.89
CA ARG A 226 -0.28 -17.23 15.66
C ARG A 226 -0.88 -18.51 15.08
N HIS A 227 -2.19 -18.57 14.96
CA HIS A 227 -2.86 -19.68 14.28
C HIS A 227 -3.82 -19.16 13.20
N MET A 228 -3.84 -19.88 12.07
CA MET A 228 -4.77 -19.57 10.99
C MET A 228 -6.18 -20.05 11.37
N ARG A 229 -7.15 -19.12 11.39
CA ARG A 229 -8.58 -19.43 11.52
C ARG A 229 -9.24 -19.30 10.18
N LYS A 230 -9.92 -20.34 9.72
CA LYS A 230 -10.63 -20.34 8.42
C LYS A 230 -11.65 -19.21 8.34
N GLU A 231 -12.40 -18.96 9.42
CA GLU A 231 -13.40 -17.90 9.49
C GLU A 231 -12.75 -16.51 9.35
N ALA A 232 -11.64 -16.27 10.04
CA ALA A 232 -10.91 -15.00 9.94
C ALA A 232 -10.32 -14.80 8.53
N ALA A 233 -9.75 -15.85 7.94
CA ALA A 233 -9.21 -15.80 6.59
C ALA A 233 -10.31 -15.54 5.54
N GLN A 234 -11.46 -16.16 5.67
CA GLN A 234 -12.62 -15.94 4.77
C GLN A 234 -13.17 -14.51 4.90
N GLU A 235 -13.36 -14.01 6.14
CA GLU A 235 -13.83 -12.63 6.37
C GLU A 235 -12.84 -11.61 5.77
N LEU A 236 -11.53 -11.82 5.96
CA LEU A 236 -10.48 -10.96 5.39
C LEU A 236 -10.49 -10.99 3.87
N LEU A 237 -10.58 -12.16 3.24
CA LEU A 237 -10.61 -12.29 1.78
C LEU A 237 -11.86 -11.61 1.19
N LEU A 238 -13.02 -11.79 1.81
CA LEU A 238 -14.26 -11.14 1.38
C LEU A 238 -14.18 -9.60 1.48
N MET A 239 -13.46 -9.08 2.47
CA MET A 239 -13.29 -7.63 2.63
C MET A 239 -12.13 -7.05 1.81
N GLY A 240 -11.10 -7.86 1.54
CA GLY A 240 -9.90 -7.43 0.82
C GLY A 240 -10.01 -7.51 -0.70
N ILE A 241 -10.88 -8.37 -1.23
CA ILE A 241 -11.04 -8.55 -2.68
C ILE A 241 -12.35 -7.89 -3.13
N PRO A 242 -12.31 -6.68 -3.70
CA PRO A 242 -13.47 -6.06 -4.31
C PRO A 242 -13.94 -6.92 -5.49
N THR A 243 -15.21 -7.30 -5.52
CA THR A 243 -15.73 -8.17 -6.59
C THR A 243 -15.98 -7.42 -7.89
N GLY A 244 -15.95 -6.08 -7.87
CA GLY A 244 -16.30 -5.22 -8.99
C GLY A 244 -17.82 -5.11 -9.21
N PHE A 245 -18.62 -5.79 -8.39
CA PHE A 245 -20.08 -5.68 -8.40
C PHE A 245 -20.54 -4.79 -7.24
N PRO A 246 -20.95 -3.52 -7.49
CA PRO A 246 -21.26 -2.57 -6.43
C PRO A 246 -22.32 -3.05 -5.44
N THR A 247 -23.29 -3.84 -5.92
CA THR A 247 -24.36 -4.40 -5.08
C THR A 247 -23.86 -5.53 -4.18
N LEU A 248 -22.94 -6.34 -4.68
CA LEU A 248 -22.34 -7.45 -3.94
C LEU A 248 -21.32 -6.91 -2.94
N ASP A 249 -20.47 -5.97 -3.36
CA ASP A 249 -19.51 -5.30 -2.50
C ASP A 249 -20.21 -4.55 -1.37
N LYS A 250 -21.35 -3.91 -1.65
CA LYS A 250 -22.19 -3.25 -0.65
C LYS A 250 -22.84 -4.24 0.33
N LYS A 251 -23.21 -5.43 -0.12
CA LYS A 251 -23.76 -6.48 0.75
C LYS A 251 -22.72 -7.21 1.57
N LEU A 252 -21.51 -7.41 1.02
CA LEU A 252 -20.45 -8.19 1.66
C LEU A 252 -19.58 -7.35 2.58
N SER A 253 -19.31 -6.09 2.24
CA SER A 253 -18.38 -5.23 2.98
C SER A 253 -18.97 -3.95 3.54
N GLY A 254 -20.16 -3.55 3.07
CA GLY A 254 -20.79 -2.29 3.51
C GLY A 254 -20.04 -1.01 3.12
N LEU A 255 -18.77 -1.11 2.64
CA LEU A 255 -17.89 0.04 2.48
C LEU A 255 -16.78 -0.26 1.47
N GLN A 256 -16.71 0.51 0.39
CA GLN A 256 -15.65 0.41 -0.60
C GLN A 256 -14.37 1.12 -0.15
N GLY A 257 -13.21 0.55 -0.52
CA GLY A 257 -11.88 1.01 -0.12
C GLY A 257 -11.43 2.33 -0.75
N SER A 258 -12.02 3.39 -0.42
CA SER A 258 -11.57 4.78 -0.48
C SER A 258 -12.49 5.68 0.34
N GLN A 259 -13.54 5.08 0.89
CA GLN A 259 -14.43 5.79 1.80
C GLN A 259 -13.86 5.69 3.20
N LEU A 260 -13.80 6.82 3.86
CA LEU A 260 -13.47 6.96 5.28
C LEU A 260 -14.46 6.09 6.08
N ILE A 261 -14.03 4.89 6.45
CA ILE A 261 -14.84 4.03 7.31
C ILE A 261 -14.72 4.58 8.72
N VAL A 262 -15.60 5.49 9.05
CA VAL A 262 -15.91 5.77 10.44
C VAL A 262 -16.94 4.74 10.86
N VAL A 263 -16.50 3.57 11.27
CA VAL A 263 -17.34 2.68 12.06
C VAL A 263 -17.45 3.31 13.43
N ALA A 264 -18.35 4.26 13.56
CA ALA A 264 -18.90 4.61 14.83
C ALA A 264 -19.66 3.35 15.31
N GLY A 265 -18.98 2.52 16.10
CA GLY A 265 -19.62 1.43 16.80
C GLY A 265 -20.71 2.03 17.65
N ARG A 266 -21.98 1.87 17.23
CA ARG A 266 -23.10 1.94 18.14
C ARG A 266 -23.48 0.50 18.49
N PRO A 267 -23.77 0.27 19.78
CA PRO A 267 -24.25 -1.02 20.27
C PRO A 267 -25.51 -1.47 19.56
#